data_4734a77a9fa72cc691e43b7cf4aeff99
#
_entry.id   4734a77a9fa72cc691e43b7cf4aeff99
#
_cell.length_a   1.000
_cell.length_b   1.000
_cell.length_c   1.000
_cell.angle_alpha   90.00
_cell.angle_beta   90.00
_cell.angle_gamma   90.00
#
_symmetry.space_group_name_H-M   'P 1'
#
loop_
_entity.id
_entity.type
_entity.pdbx_description
1 polymer ?
#
loop_
_entity_poly.entity_id
_entity_poly.type
_entity_poly.pdbx_seq_one_letter_code
_entity_poly.pdbx_strand_id
1 'polypeptide(L)'
;MTTLFQNFFNKKQLNRVTKDFPEMPSIDGLEISTVSAGLYNTNRDDVSLFYFPEGAIFSGVYTKSSTRSVCIDWNVKANKKDVRALLVNTRNANAYTGKQGLNSIIELSKFFLDKKKISNKQILFASTGVIGQPFPLAKVKNALPNLIEKLKRPIKLTWIKQALSIMTTDTFGKMSCAVVQTNKDFINIAGIAKGSGMIAPNMATMFGFIFTDANISQEVLNKMLKRNTENTFNAITVDGDTSTNDMVLVFSTKKAKNRIINDINSKAAKDFEKALYEVMLDLSKQVVLDGEGAKKFLTINVTGASNDKFAKEVAMSIANSPLVKTALAGSDPNWGRILMAIGKTNERVKQTLKRNHKKILRKIKKLLNVRG
;
A
#
# COMPACT_ATOMS: atom_id res chain seq x y z
N MET A 1 24.63 6.04 14.20
CA MET A 1 23.29 5.89 13.58
C MET A 1 22.63 7.23 13.24
N THR A 2 22.71 8.23 14.07
CA THR A 2 22.07 9.56 13.88
C THR A 2 22.50 10.30 12.61
N THR A 3 23.76 10.17 12.19
CA THR A 3 24.34 10.92 11.06
C THR A 3 23.87 10.40 9.68
N LEU A 4 23.56 9.11 9.54
CA LEU A 4 23.05 8.53 8.29
C LEU A 4 21.63 9.00 7.97
N PHE A 5 20.81 9.26 9.00
CA PHE A 5 19.44 9.74 8.84
C PHE A 5 19.37 11.24 8.58
N GLN A 6 20.30 12.03 9.11
CA GLN A 6 20.33 13.48 8.91
C GLN A 6 20.55 13.89 7.45
N ASN A 7 21.21 13.05 6.64
CA ASN A 7 21.46 13.31 5.22
C ASN A 7 20.25 12.97 4.32
N PHE A 8 19.25 12.22 4.83
CA PHE A 8 18.05 11.82 4.06
C PHE A 8 16.82 12.67 4.35
N PHE A 9 16.79 13.37 5.49
CA PHE A 9 15.65 14.16 5.92
C PHE A 9 16.08 15.57 6.31
N ASN A 10 15.35 16.60 5.90
CA ASN A 10 15.54 17.90 6.49
C ASN A 10 14.99 17.90 7.93
N LYS A 11 15.47 18.83 8.77
CA LYS A 11 15.13 18.90 10.21
C LYS A 11 13.61 18.93 10.51
N LYS A 12 12.79 19.41 9.57
CA LYS A 12 11.33 19.50 9.68
C LYS A 12 10.63 18.16 9.37
N GLN A 13 11.26 17.32 8.55
CA GLN A 13 10.80 15.97 8.20
C GLN A 13 11.12 14.97 9.32
N LEU A 14 12.29 15.10 9.96
CA LEU A 14 12.70 14.26 11.12
C LEU A 14 11.70 14.31 12.29
N ASN A 15 10.98 15.42 12.48
CA ASN A 15 9.97 15.55 13.53
C ASN A 15 8.65 14.83 13.24
N ARG A 16 8.41 14.39 11.99
CA ARG A 16 7.24 13.61 11.57
C ARG A 16 7.54 12.11 11.45
N VAL A 17 8.80 11.75 11.30
CA VAL A 17 9.24 10.36 11.34
C VAL A 17 9.02 9.86 12.76
N THR A 18 8.22 8.82 12.94
CA THR A 18 8.18 8.08 14.19
C THR A 18 9.63 7.80 14.59
N LYS A 19 10.03 8.22 15.77
CA LYS A 19 11.42 8.13 16.24
C LYS A 19 12.02 6.73 16.14
N ASP A 20 11.17 5.70 16.02
CA ASP A 20 11.56 4.30 15.96
C ASP A 20 10.82 3.57 14.84
N PHE A 21 11.57 3.14 13.82
CA PHE A 21 11.07 2.14 12.87
C PHE A 21 10.81 0.82 13.62
N PRO A 22 9.72 0.08 13.31
CA PRO A 22 9.44 -1.20 13.95
C PRO A 22 10.58 -2.19 13.74
N GLU A 23 10.73 -3.13 14.69
CA GLU A 23 11.63 -4.27 14.54
C GLU A 23 11.02 -5.25 13.51
N MET A 24 11.37 -5.02 12.25
CA MET A 24 10.86 -5.82 11.14
C MET A 24 11.43 -7.23 11.17
N PRO A 25 10.59 -8.28 11.14
CA PRO A 25 11.08 -9.64 11.11
C PRO A 25 11.75 -9.97 9.77
N SER A 26 12.65 -10.93 9.81
CA SER A 26 13.10 -11.60 8.60
C SER A 26 11.98 -12.52 8.09
N ILE A 27 11.76 -12.54 6.79
CA ILE A 27 10.83 -13.48 6.14
C ILE A 27 11.66 -14.56 5.47
N ASP A 28 11.49 -15.80 5.91
CA ASP A 28 12.23 -16.92 5.32
C ASP A 28 11.82 -17.13 3.86
N GLY A 29 12.81 -17.35 2.98
CA GLY A 29 12.58 -17.50 1.54
C GLY A 29 12.39 -16.18 0.78
N LEU A 30 12.65 -15.02 1.42
CA LEU A 30 12.68 -13.70 0.79
C LEU A 30 14.10 -13.13 0.85
N GLU A 31 14.58 -12.61 -0.28
CA GLU A 31 15.77 -11.76 -0.39
C GLU A 31 15.38 -10.39 -0.97
N ILE A 32 16.03 -9.33 -0.50
CA ILE A 32 15.72 -7.96 -0.91
C ILE A 32 16.98 -7.16 -1.22
N SER A 33 16.87 -6.23 -2.16
CA SER A 33 17.94 -5.28 -2.46
C SER A 33 17.38 -3.96 -3.00
N THR A 34 18.17 -2.90 -2.87
CA THR A 34 17.90 -1.59 -3.45
C THR A 34 19.17 -1.01 -4.05
N VAL A 35 19.00 -0.25 -5.12
CA VAL A 35 20.08 0.51 -5.77
C VAL A 35 19.57 1.84 -6.31
N SER A 36 20.48 2.78 -6.52
CA SER A 36 20.24 3.97 -7.33
C SER A 36 20.50 3.63 -8.80
N ALA A 37 19.50 3.82 -9.65
CA ALA A 37 19.63 3.80 -11.11
C ALA A 37 19.82 5.21 -11.67
N GLY A 38 19.90 6.25 -10.83
CA GLY A 38 20.03 7.64 -11.23
C GLY A 38 18.75 8.19 -11.85
N LEU A 39 17.58 7.75 -11.36
CA LEU A 39 16.29 8.31 -11.78
C LEU A 39 16.02 9.67 -11.15
N TYR A 40 16.62 9.93 -9.99
CA TYR A 40 16.66 11.24 -9.34
C TYR A 40 18.04 11.88 -9.45
N ASN A 41 18.09 13.21 -9.37
CA ASN A 41 19.35 13.96 -9.32
C ASN A 41 20.02 13.93 -7.93
N THR A 42 19.52 13.11 -7.02
CA THR A 42 20.04 12.93 -5.66
C THR A 42 20.56 11.50 -5.49
N ASN A 43 21.51 11.30 -4.60
CA ASN A 43 22.06 9.98 -4.30
C ASN A 43 21.10 9.21 -3.38
N ARG A 44 20.00 8.68 -3.96
CA ARG A 44 19.02 7.83 -3.27
C ARG A 44 18.77 6.58 -4.09
N ASP A 45 18.43 5.50 -3.40
CA ASP A 45 17.95 4.29 -4.06
C ASP A 45 16.56 4.56 -4.68
N ASP A 46 16.36 4.12 -5.91
CA ASP A 46 15.15 4.38 -6.71
C ASP A 46 14.66 3.15 -7.48
N VAL A 47 15.40 2.02 -7.37
CA VAL A 47 15.00 0.71 -7.86
C VAL A 47 15.15 -0.31 -6.74
N SER A 48 14.12 -1.14 -6.55
CA SER A 48 14.02 -2.18 -5.52
C SER A 48 13.71 -3.52 -6.13
N LEU A 49 14.26 -4.59 -5.55
CA LEU A 49 13.97 -5.96 -5.92
C LEU A 49 13.59 -6.76 -4.66
N PHE A 50 12.46 -7.46 -4.76
CA PHE A 50 12.05 -8.53 -3.85
C PHE A 50 12.16 -9.83 -4.62
N TYR A 51 12.98 -10.75 -4.14
CA TYR A 51 13.30 -12.00 -4.81
C TYR A 51 12.96 -13.20 -3.94
N PHE A 52 12.34 -14.20 -4.55
CA PHE A 52 11.91 -15.44 -3.92
C PHE A 52 12.67 -16.61 -4.57
N PRO A 53 13.81 -17.03 -4.02
CA PRO A 53 14.67 -18.07 -4.61
C PRO A 53 13.93 -19.37 -4.91
N GLU A 54 13.01 -19.77 -4.03
CA GLU A 54 12.24 -20.99 -4.14
C GLU A 54 10.79 -20.76 -4.61
N GLY A 55 10.47 -19.49 -4.93
CA GLY A 55 9.12 -19.07 -5.31
C GLY A 55 8.24 -18.72 -4.12
N ALA A 56 7.17 -18.01 -4.45
CA ALA A 56 6.12 -17.64 -3.51
C ALA A 56 4.76 -17.69 -4.19
N ILE A 57 3.70 -17.87 -3.43
CA ILE A 57 2.37 -17.52 -3.89
C ILE A 57 2.13 -16.05 -3.65
N PHE A 58 1.30 -15.41 -4.48
CA PHE A 58 0.91 -14.03 -4.22
C PHE A 58 -0.56 -13.78 -4.50
N SER A 59 -1.10 -12.78 -3.84
CA SER A 59 -2.41 -12.22 -4.12
C SER A 59 -2.27 -10.72 -4.35
N GLY A 60 -3.05 -10.16 -5.28
CA GLY A 60 -2.98 -8.75 -5.64
C GLY A 60 -4.36 -8.12 -5.80
N VAL A 61 -4.50 -6.90 -5.32
CA VAL A 61 -5.62 -6.00 -5.60
C VAL A 61 -5.04 -4.77 -6.28
N TYR A 62 -5.71 -4.28 -7.33
CA TYR A 62 -5.19 -3.27 -8.24
C TYR A 62 -6.20 -2.17 -8.49
N THR A 63 -5.73 -0.99 -8.91
CA THR A 63 -6.60 0.13 -9.33
C THR A 63 -7.58 -0.29 -10.41
N LYS A 64 -8.77 0.31 -10.38
CA LYS A 64 -9.79 0.19 -11.41
C LYS A 64 -9.73 1.31 -12.45
N SER A 65 -8.68 2.14 -12.42
CA SER A 65 -8.49 3.20 -13.41
C SER A 65 -8.50 2.66 -14.84
N SER A 66 -9.20 3.32 -15.74
CA SER A 66 -9.22 3.00 -17.16
C SER A 66 -7.89 3.32 -17.86
N THR A 67 -7.05 4.16 -17.25
CA THR A 67 -5.72 4.55 -17.72
C THR A 67 -4.60 3.91 -16.91
N ARG A 68 -4.83 2.71 -16.39
CA ARG A 68 -3.88 2.00 -15.53
C ARG A 68 -2.56 1.69 -16.23
N SER A 69 -1.51 1.63 -15.42
CA SER A 69 -0.15 1.31 -15.86
C SER A 69 -0.04 -0.07 -16.51
N VAL A 70 0.83 -0.19 -17.50
CA VAL A 70 1.17 -1.48 -18.14
C VAL A 70 1.71 -2.53 -17.15
N CYS A 71 2.27 -2.09 -16.02
CA CYS A 71 2.69 -2.99 -14.93
C CYS A 71 1.52 -3.79 -14.37
N ILE A 72 0.35 -3.17 -14.24
CA ILE A 72 -0.85 -3.83 -13.72
C ILE A 72 -1.36 -4.86 -14.72
N ASP A 73 -1.44 -4.51 -16.01
CA ASP A 73 -1.85 -5.45 -17.07
C ASP A 73 -0.91 -6.65 -17.18
N TRP A 74 0.38 -6.44 -16.89
CA TRP A 74 1.36 -7.51 -16.80
C TRP A 74 1.11 -8.40 -15.56
N ASN A 75 1.00 -7.81 -14.38
CA ASN A 75 0.88 -8.53 -13.12
C ASN A 75 -0.40 -9.38 -13.02
N VAL A 76 -1.50 -8.92 -13.62
CA VAL A 76 -2.77 -9.68 -13.66
C VAL A 76 -2.61 -11.03 -14.37
N LYS A 77 -1.68 -11.12 -15.34
CA LYS A 77 -1.38 -12.32 -16.14
C LYS A 77 -0.32 -13.23 -15.51
N ALA A 78 0.30 -12.81 -14.39
CA ALA A 78 1.36 -13.54 -13.73
C ALA A 78 0.87 -14.85 -13.07
N ASN A 79 1.80 -15.79 -12.86
CA ASN A 79 1.53 -17.04 -12.18
C ASN A 79 1.41 -16.80 -10.67
N LYS A 80 0.19 -16.83 -10.15
CA LYS A 80 -0.10 -16.54 -8.73
C LYS A 80 0.44 -17.60 -7.77
N LYS A 81 0.78 -18.78 -8.27
CA LYS A 81 1.26 -19.92 -7.46
C LYS A 81 2.79 -20.05 -7.42
N ASP A 82 3.49 -19.33 -8.31
CA ASP A 82 4.95 -19.38 -8.40
C ASP A 82 5.48 -18.05 -8.95
N VAL A 83 5.52 -17.04 -8.09
CA VAL A 83 6.21 -15.77 -8.38
C VAL A 83 7.63 -15.85 -7.83
N ARG A 84 8.57 -15.29 -8.56
CA ARG A 84 10.01 -15.31 -8.23
C ARG A 84 10.57 -13.93 -7.95
N ALA A 85 9.99 -12.88 -8.49
CA ALA A 85 10.49 -11.53 -8.30
C ALA A 85 9.39 -10.47 -8.39
N LEU A 86 9.59 -9.37 -7.66
CA LEU A 86 8.90 -8.09 -7.84
C LEU A 86 9.98 -7.01 -8.02
N LEU A 87 10.03 -6.40 -9.20
CA LEU A 87 10.87 -5.24 -9.49
C LEU A 87 10.06 -3.96 -9.36
N VAL A 88 10.56 -3.01 -8.57
CA VAL A 88 9.89 -1.72 -8.32
C VAL A 88 10.80 -0.59 -8.76
N ASN A 89 10.29 0.38 -9.50
CA ASN A 89 10.98 1.65 -9.75
C ASN A 89 10.14 2.84 -9.32
N THR A 90 10.83 3.92 -8.95
CA THR A 90 10.21 5.22 -8.67
C THR A 90 10.50 6.23 -9.79
N ARG A 91 10.05 7.47 -9.64
CA ARG A 91 10.20 8.60 -10.56
C ARG A 91 9.40 8.52 -11.86
N ASN A 92 9.09 7.33 -12.37
CA ASN A 92 8.33 7.12 -13.61
C ASN A 92 7.23 6.08 -13.35
N ALA A 93 5.98 6.42 -13.67
CA ALA A 93 4.81 5.58 -13.42
C ALA A 93 4.64 4.45 -14.45
N ASN A 94 5.32 4.53 -15.59
CA ASN A 94 5.07 3.65 -16.75
C ASN A 94 3.58 3.52 -17.08
N ALA A 95 2.86 4.63 -16.99
CA ALA A 95 1.44 4.75 -17.28
C ALA A 95 1.25 5.72 -18.44
N TYR A 96 0.27 5.41 -19.31
CA TYR A 96 0.02 6.15 -20.56
C TYR A 96 1.24 6.16 -21.51
N THR A 97 2.00 5.08 -21.52
CA THR A 97 3.24 4.88 -22.31
C THR A 97 3.06 3.98 -23.52
N GLY A 98 1.85 3.42 -23.69
CA GLY A 98 1.49 2.57 -24.83
C GLY A 98 2.40 1.35 -25.01
N LYS A 99 2.67 1.02 -26.28
CA LYS A 99 3.53 -0.13 -26.64
C LYS A 99 4.97 0.02 -26.13
N GLN A 100 5.50 1.24 -26.04
CA GLN A 100 6.87 1.49 -25.57
C GLN A 100 7.04 1.06 -24.11
N GLY A 101 6.07 1.40 -23.25
CA GLY A 101 6.11 0.99 -21.84
C GLY A 101 6.04 -0.52 -21.66
N LEU A 102 5.21 -1.20 -22.44
CA LEU A 102 5.13 -2.67 -22.43
C LEU A 102 6.44 -3.32 -22.93
N ASN A 103 7.02 -2.80 -24.00
CA ASN A 103 8.30 -3.30 -24.53
C ASN A 103 9.42 -3.14 -23.49
N SER A 104 9.40 -2.05 -22.70
CA SER A 104 10.37 -1.86 -21.62
C SER A 104 10.25 -2.95 -20.55
N ILE A 105 9.03 -3.33 -20.16
CA ILE A 105 8.81 -4.44 -19.21
C ILE A 105 9.29 -5.77 -19.80
N ILE A 106 9.02 -6.03 -21.09
CA ILE A 106 9.47 -7.24 -21.79
C ILE A 106 11.00 -7.32 -21.77
N GLU A 107 11.71 -6.23 -22.07
CA GLU A 107 13.17 -6.20 -22.04
C GLU A 107 13.74 -6.43 -20.63
N LEU A 108 13.14 -5.87 -19.60
CA LEU A 108 13.53 -6.14 -18.21
C LEU A 108 13.27 -7.61 -17.85
N SER A 109 12.14 -8.18 -18.25
CA SER A 109 11.82 -9.59 -17.97
C SER A 109 12.79 -10.56 -18.66
N LYS A 110 13.25 -10.26 -19.90
CA LYS A 110 14.30 -11.04 -20.58
C LYS A 110 15.60 -11.09 -19.79
N PHE A 111 16.01 -9.97 -19.20
CA PHE A 111 17.20 -9.94 -18.33
C PHE A 111 17.09 -10.94 -17.16
N PHE A 112 15.92 -11.00 -16.48
CA PHE A 112 15.69 -11.96 -15.41
C PHE A 112 15.62 -13.40 -15.89
N LEU A 113 15.07 -13.66 -17.09
CA LEU A 113 15.10 -14.98 -17.71
C LEU A 113 16.53 -15.44 -17.95
N ASP A 114 17.38 -14.59 -18.50
CA ASP A 114 18.76 -14.92 -18.83
C ASP A 114 19.63 -15.15 -17.59
N LYS A 115 19.51 -14.27 -16.60
CA LYS A 115 20.38 -14.25 -15.41
C LYS A 115 19.88 -15.14 -14.26
N LYS A 116 18.58 -15.29 -14.08
CA LYS A 116 17.98 -16.01 -12.93
C LYS A 116 17.02 -17.13 -13.34
N LYS A 117 16.84 -17.38 -14.66
CA LYS A 117 15.89 -18.36 -15.21
C LYS A 117 14.44 -18.12 -14.78
N ILE A 118 14.09 -16.85 -14.56
CA ILE A 118 12.75 -16.41 -14.17
C ILE A 118 11.95 -16.13 -15.44
N SER A 119 10.85 -16.85 -15.63
CA SER A 119 9.96 -16.64 -16.78
C SER A 119 9.13 -15.36 -16.65
N ASN A 120 8.60 -14.88 -17.78
CA ASN A 120 7.75 -13.69 -17.83
C ASN A 120 6.52 -13.77 -16.91
N LYS A 121 6.03 -14.97 -16.60
CA LYS A 121 4.88 -15.19 -15.70
C LYS A 121 5.27 -15.24 -14.22
N GLN A 122 6.55 -15.24 -13.92
CA GLN A 122 7.09 -15.34 -12.54
C GLN A 122 7.66 -14.04 -12.02
N ILE A 123 7.65 -12.97 -12.82
CA ILE A 123 8.12 -11.65 -12.41
C ILE A 123 6.98 -10.63 -12.45
N LEU A 124 6.89 -9.83 -11.39
CA LEU A 124 5.98 -8.71 -11.25
C LEU A 124 6.74 -7.40 -11.37
N PHE A 125 6.03 -6.36 -11.80
CA PHE A 125 6.55 -5.00 -11.90
C PHE A 125 5.66 -4.02 -11.17
N ALA A 126 6.28 -3.01 -10.55
CA ALA A 126 5.59 -1.88 -9.96
C ALA A 126 6.36 -0.60 -10.30
N SER A 127 5.68 0.38 -10.86
CA SER A 127 6.26 1.66 -11.25
C SER A 127 5.46 2.79 -10.61
N THR A 128 6.12 3.82 -10.13
CA THR A 128 5.46 4.99 -9.53
C THR A 128 6.22 6.28 -9.85
N GLY A 129 5.51 7.39 -10.03
CA GLY A 129 6.08 8.70 -10.34
C GLY A 129 5.32 9.40 -11.46
N VAL A 130 6.01 10.05 -12.36
CA VAL A 130 5.41 10.87 -13.41
C VAL A 130 4.69 10.00 -14.45
N ILE A 131 3.46 10.39 -14.80
CA ILE A 131 2.62 9.75 -15.81
C ILE A 131 2.94 10.34 -17.19
N GLY A 132 2.83 9.55 -18.25
CA GLY A 132 2.97 10.02 -19.65
C GLY A 132 4.40 10.22 -20.14
N GLN A 133 5.40 9.99 -19.31
CA GLN A 133 6.81 10.06 -19.73
C GLN A 133 7.33 8.70 -20.18
N PRO A 134 8.20 8.63 -21.21
CA PRO A 134 8.87 7.40 -21.61
C PRO A 134 9.58 6.73 -20.45
N PHE A 135 9.48 5.40 -20.38
CA PHE A 135 10.13 4.64 -19.32
C PHE A 135 11.67 4.70 -19.50
N PRO A 136 12.43 5.00 -18.43
CA PRO A 136 13.89 5.14 -18.49
C PRO A 136 14.61 3.77 -18.52
N LEU A 137 14.33 2.96 -19.56
CA LEU A 137 14.74 1.58 -19.67
C LEU A 137 16.24 1.39 -19.48
N ALA A 138 17.07 2.20 -20.16
CA ALA A 138 18.52 2.03 -20.10
C ALA A 138 19.06 2.20 -18.68
N LYS A 139 18.60 3.21 -17.94
CA LYS A 139 19.03 3.44 -16.56
C LYS A 139 18.65 2.28 -15.65
N VAL A 140 17.40 1.83 -15.72
CA VAL A 140 16.91 0.71 -14.90
C VAL A 140 17.65 -0.58 -15.26
N LYS A 141 17.79 -0.90 -16.56
CA LYS A 141 18.47 -2.11 -17.06
C LYS A 141 19.94 -2.17 -16.60
N ASN A 142 20.66 -1.05 -16.67
CA ASN A 142 22.05 -0.95 -16.25
C ASN A 142 22.23 -1.15 -14.73
N ALA A 143 21.21 -0.87 -13.93
CA ALA A 143 21.25 -1.07 -12.49
C ALA A 143 20.97 -2.52 -12.04
N LEU A 144 20.36 -3.36 -12.90
CA LEU A 144 19.93 -4.72 -12.54
C LEU A 144 21.07 -5.65 -12.10
N PRO A 145 22.27 -5.68 -12.72
CA PRO A 145 23.36 -6.52 -12.23
C PRO A 145 23.71 -6.26 -10.78
N ASN A 146 23.91 -4.99 -10.41
CA ASN A 146 24.22 -4.56 -9.05
C ASN A 146 23.05 -4.85 -8.08
N LEU A 147 21.81 -4.72 -8.56
CA LEU A 147 20.62 -5.03 -7.78
C LEU A 147 20.56 -6.53 -7.42
N ILE A 148 20.92 -7.41 -8.36
CA ILE A 148 20.97 -8.86 -8.13
C ILE A 148 22.13 -9.24 -7.20
N GLU A 149 23.30 -8.63 -7.36
CA GLU A 149 24.46 -8.88 -6.51
C GLU A 149 24.23 -8.50 -5.05
N LYS A 150 23.45 -7.43 -4.80
CA LYS A 150 23.12 -6.94 -3.46
C LYS A 150 21.98 -7.67 -2.77
N LEU A 151 21.39 -8.68 -3.39
CA LEU A 151 20.34 -9.48 -2.77
C LEU A 151 20.81 -10.13 -1.47
N LYS A 152 20.02 -9.98 -0.43
CA LYS A 152 20.29 -10.60 0.87
C LYS A 152 19.01 -10.77 1.69
N ARG A 153 19.08 -11.65 2.68
CA ARG A 153 18.00 -11.85 3.64
C ARG A 153 17.61 -10.53 4.31
N PRO A 154 16.31 -10.26 4.50
CA PRO A 154 15.85 -9.03 5.11
C PRO A 154 16.29 -8.88 6.57
N ILE A 155 16.82 -7.72 6.91
CA ILE A 155 17.07 -7.23 8.26
C ILE A 155 16.44 -5.83 8.40
N LYS A 156 16.32 -5.31 9.61
CA LYS A 156 15.74 -3.98 9.87
C LYS A 156 16.26 -2.90 8.92
N LEU A 157 17.59 -2.80 8.77
CA LEU A 157 18.20 -1.78 7.90
C LEU A 157 17.80 -1.94 6.42
N THR A 158 17.72 -3.17 5.92
CA THR A 158 17.32 -3.40 4.53
C THR A 158 15.83 -3.14 4.31
N TRP A 159 14.97 -3.43 5.28
CA TRP A 159 13.57 -3.03 5.25
C TRP A 159 13.40 -1.50 5.19
N ILE A 160 14.17 -0.77 6.00
CA ILE A 160 14.17 0.71 5.96
C ILE A 160 14.58 1.20 4.57
N LYS A 161 15.64 0.65 3.98
CA LYS A 161 16.06 0.99 2.61
C LYS A 161 14.97 0.71 1.59
N GLN A 162 14.26 -0.42 1.69
CA GLN A 162 13.14 -0.74 0.82
C GLN A 162 12.00 0.28 0.94
N ALA A 163 11.58 0.60 2.17
CA ALA A 163 10.52 1.57 2.41
C ALA A 163 10.89 2.97 1.87
N LEU A 164 12.15 3.38 2.00
CA LEU A 164 12.64 4.67 1.49
C LEU A 164 12.77 4.68 -0.04
N SER A 165 13.20 3.57 -0.65
CA SER A 165 13.44 3.49 -2.09
C SER A 165 12.16 3.57 -2.93
N ILE A 166 11.01 3.15 -2.38
CA ILE A 166 9.72 3.20 -3.08
C ILE A 166 8.98 4.54 -2.91
N MET A 167 9.48 5.46 -2.10
CA MET A 167 8.88 6.78 -1.88
C MET A 167 8.95 7.67 -3.12
N THR A 168 7.96 8.57 -3.26
CA THR A 168 7.95 9.64 -4.26
C THR A 168 7.86 11.01 -3.59
N THR A 169 6.65 11.46 -3.26
CA THR A 169 6.39 12.69 -2.50
C THR A 169 6.25 12.44 -1.01
N ASP A 170 6.33 11.20 -0.60
CA ASP A 170 6.31 10.76 0.80
C ASP A 170 7.39 11.47 1.63
N THR A 171 7.08 11.76 2.90
CA THR A 171 8.02 12.42 3.83
C THR A 171 8.71 11.42 4.77
N PHE A 172 8.21 10.20 4.89
CA PHE A 172 8.82 9.11 5.67
C PHE A 172 8.49 7.73 5.10
N GLY A 173 9.37 6.77 5.36
CA GLY A 173 9.18 5.36 4.99
C GLY A 173 8.11 4.70 5.87
N LYS A 174 7.12 4.05 5.25
CA LYS A 174 6.00 3.42 5.94
C LYS A 174 6.25 1.93 6.10
N MET A 175 6.24 1.46 7.33
CA MET A 175 6.58 0.07 7.68
C MET A 175 5.65 -0.41 8.80
N SER A 176 5.26 -1.68 8.73
CA SER A 176 4.48 -2.34 9.77
C SER A 176 4.77 -3.84 9.77
N CYS A 177 4.66 -4.47 10.93
CA CYS A 177 4.87 -5.91 11.04
C CYS A 177 4.00 -6.52 12.14
N ALA A 178 3.83 -7.83 12.06
CA ALA A 178 3.18 -8.64 13.08
C ALA A 178 3.81 -10.02 13.13
N VAL A 179 3.67 -10.68 14.28
CA VAL A 179 4.07 -12.07 14.48
C VAL A 179 2.88 -12.83 15.05
N VAL A 180 2.54 -13.95 14.44
CA VAL A 180 1.47 -14.84 14.91
C VAL A 180 2.10 -16.08 15.52
N GLN A 181 1.88 -16.28 16.80
CA GLN A 181 2.33 -17.49 17.49
C GLN A 181 1.46 -18.68 17.11
N THR A 182 2.08 -19.77 16.72
CA THR A 182 1.44 -21.05 16.47
C THR A 182 1.87 -22.07 17.54
N ASN A 183 1.28 -23.26 17.54
CA ASN A 183 1.65 -24.29 18.53
C ASN A 183 3.12 -24.75 18.43
N LYS A 184 3.79 -24.56 17.32
CA LYS A 184 5.14 -25.09 17.05
C LYS A 184 6.13 -24.08 16.53
N ASP A 185 5.67 -22.89 16.09
CA ASP A 185 6.51 -21.91 15.41
C ASP A 185 5.81 -20.54 15.38
N PHE A 186 6.46 -19.58 14.79
CA PHE A 186 5.93 -18.25 14.55
C PHE A 186 5.68 -18.05 13.06
N ILE A 187 4.63 -17.32 12.72
CA ILE A 187 4.40 -16.79 11.37
C ILE A 187 4.74 -15.31 11.41
N ASN A 188 5.64 -14.90 10.54
CA ASN A 188 6.06 -13.52 10.41
C ASN A 188 5.27 -12.82 9.29
N ILE A 189 4.92 -11.56 9.53
CA ILE A 189 4.31 -10.67 8.54
C ILE A 189 5.10 -9.37 8.57
N ALA A 190 5.58 -8.94 7.41
CA ALA A 190 6.29 -7.68 7.22
C ALA A 190 5.66 -6.92 6.06
N GLY A 191 5.35 -5.64 6.26
CA GLY A 191 4.74 -4.81 5.24
C GLY A 191 5.44 -3.46 5.10
N ILE A 192 5.52 -2.99 3.87
CA ILE A 192 5.92 -1.62 3.54
C ILE A 192 4.86 -0.97 2.66
N ALA A 193 4.72 0.34 2.75
CA ALA A 193 3.82 1.09 1.89
C ALA A 193 4.44 2.41 1.43
N LYS A 194 3.88 2.98 0.38
CA LYS A 194 4.14 4.35 -0.07
C LYS A 194 2.83 5.00 -0.51
N GLY A 195 2.77 6.29 -0.38
CA GLY A 195 1.68 7.15 -0.81
C GLY A 195 1.57 8.37 0.08
N SER A 196 1.29 9.52 -0.52
CA SER A 196 1.14 10.82 0.14
C SER A 196 0.09 11.66 -0.58
N GLY A 197 0.10 11.72 -1.91
CA GLY A 197 -0.92 12.34 -2.76
C GLY A 197 -1.52 11.36 -3.76
N MET A 198 -2.61 11.76 -4.42
CA MET A 198 -3.43 10.98 -5.33
C MET A 198 -3.99 9.73 -4.60
N ILE A 199 -4.60 9.94 -3.42
CA ILE A 199 -5.12 8.89 -2.53
C ILE A 199 -6.64 9.00 -2.42
N ALA A 200 -7.38 8.07 -3.06
CA ALA A 200 -8.83 7.93 -2.92
C ALA A 200 -9.29 6.46 -3.04
N PRO A 201 -10.44 6.09 -2.47
CA PRO A 201 -10.97 4.74 -2.55
C PRO A 201 -11.20 4.28 -3.99
N ASN A 202 -11.13 3.01 -4.22
CA ASN A 202 -11.05 2.19 -5.43
C ASN A 202 -9.61 1.86 -5.82
N MET A 203 -8.74 1.72 -4.80
CA MET A 203 -7.30 1.52 -4.90
C MET A 203 -6.62 2.75 -5.52
N ALA A 204 -6.15 3.65 -4.65
CA ALA A 204 -5.54 4.95 -5.02
C ALA A 204 -4.00 4.90 -4.97
N THR A 205 -3.25 5.93 -5.42
CA THR A 205 -1.79 5.98 -5.66
C THR A 205 -0.94 5.51 -4.48
N MET A 206 -1.03 4.26 -4.18
CA MET A 206 -0.27 3.66 -3.12
C MET A 206 0.28 2.31 -3.54
N PHE A 207 1.42 1.98 -3.01
CA PHE A 207 1.87 0.61 -2.95
C PHE A 207 1.74 0.11 -1.52
N GLY A 208 1.17 -1.08 -1.38
CA GLY A 208 1.25 -1.89 -0.18
C GLY A 208 1.88 -3.23 -0.56
N PHE A 209 3.09 -3.49 -0.09
CA PHE A 209 3.77 -4.77 -0.31
C PHE A 209 3.92 -5.46 1.04
N ILE A 210 3.28 -6.63 1.17
CA ILE A 210 3.22 -7.40 2.40
C ILE A 210 3.79 -8.78 2.14
N PHE A 211 4.64 -9.23 3.01
CA PHE A 211 5.38 -10.49 2.91
C PHE A 211 5.15 -11.32 4.15
N THR A 212 4.98 -12.62 3.98
CA THR A 212 4.85 -13.57 5.09
C THR A 212 5.51 -14.90 4.73
N ASP A 213 5.95 -15.62 5.72
CA ASP A 213 6.42 -16.99 5.60
C ASP A 213 5.30 -18.03 5.85
N ALA A 214 4.08 -17.59 6.14
CA ALA A 214 2.92 -18.45 6.43
C ALA A 214 2.73 -19.56 5.39
N ASN A 215 2.55 -20.79 5.84
CA ASN A 215 2.07 -21.87 4.97
C ASN A 215 0.55 -21.74 4.82
N ILE A 216 0.12 -21.10 3.75
CA ILE A 216 -1.27 -20.74 3.46
C ILE A 216 -1.63 -21.08 2.01
N SER A 217 -2.88 -21.46 1.77
CA SER A 217 -3.36 -21.70 0.41
C SER A 217 -3.59 -20.39 -0.37
N GLN A 218 -3.40 -20.45 -1.69
CA GLN A 218 -3.64 -19.30 -2.60
C GLN A 218 -5.06 -18.75 -2.48
N GLU A 219 -6.04 -19.65 -2.33
CA GLU A 219 -7.45 -19.27 -2.25
C GLU A 219 -7.76 -18.49 -0.98
N VAL A 220 -7.29 -18.97 0.17
CA VAL A 220 -7.50 -18.32 1.46
C VAL A 220 -6.79 -16.97 1.49
N LEU A 221 -5.53 -16.90 1.03
CA LEU A 221 -4.78 -15.64 0.95
C LEU A 221 -5.51 -14.60 0.09
N ASN A 222 -6.07 -15.02 -1.06
CA ASN A 222 -6.81 -14.13 -1.95
C ASN A 222 -8.12 -13.59 -1.31
N LYS A 223 -8.86 -14.45 -0.59
CA LYS A 223 -10.08 -14.04 0.13
C LYS A 223 -9.77 -13.04 1.24
N MET A 224 -8.73 -13.30 2.03
CA MET A 224 -8.29 -12.42 3.12
C MET A 224 -7.83 -11.06 2.59
N LEU A 225 -6.98 -11.03 1.56
CA LEU A 225 -6.51 -9.77 0.98
C LEU A 225 -7.68 -8.91 0.50
N LYS A 226 -8.62 -9.48 -0.27
CA LYS A 226 -9.77 -8.74 -0.78
C LYS A 226 -10.62 -8.16 0.36
N ARG A 227 -10.94 -8.97 1.37
CA ARG A 227 -11.78 -8.55 2.50
C ARG A 227 -11.09 -7.46 3.32
N ASN A 228 -9.82 -7.63 3.64
CA ASN A 228 -9.08 -6.68 4.45
C ASN A 228 -8.82 -5.36 3.72
N THR A 229 -8.61 -5.39 2.40
CA THR A 229 -8.42 -4.17 1.60
C THR A 229 -9.63 -3.25 1.68
N GLU A 230 -10.85 -3.78 1.72
CA GLU A 230 -12.06 -2.96 1.78
C GLU A 230 -12.15 -2.08 3.04
N ASN A 231 -11.61 -2.56 4.16
CA ASN A 231 -11.66 -1.88 5.46
C ASN A 231 -10.34 -1.20 5.85
N THR A 232 -9.34 -1.23 4.97
CA THR A 232 -8.02 -0.60 5.18
C THR A 232 -7.70 0.35 4.05
N PHE A 233 -7.02 -0.09 3.01
CA PHE A 233 -6.57 0.76 1.90
C PHE A 233 -7.72 1.32 1.05
N ASN A 234 -8.86 0.65 0.95
CA ASN A 234 -10.07 1.19 0.32
C ASN A 234 -10.93 2.05 1.27
N ALA A 235 -10.52 2.25 2.51
CA ALA A 235 -11.22 3.07 3.51
C ALA A 235 -10.48 4.36 3.85
N ILE A 236 -9.48 4.73 3.07
CA ILE A 236 -8.69 5.97 3.25
C ILE A 236 -8.81 6.90 2.05
N THR A 237 -8.64 8.20 2.29
CA THR A 237 -8.52 9.21 1.23
C THR A 237 -7.68 10.39 1.71
N VAL A 238 -6.96 11.03 0.80
CA VAL A 238 -6.24 12.30 1.03
C VAL A 238 -6.87 13.41 0.18
N ASP A 239 -6.99 13.24 -1.12
CA ASP A 239 -7.39 14.27 -2.08
C ASP A 239 -8.58 13.90 -2.95
N GLY A 240 -9.06 12.66 -2.87
CA GLY A 240 -10.19 12.18 -3.66
C GLY A 240 -9.82 11.67 -5.05
N ASP A 241 -8.52 11.66 -5.43
CA ASP A 241 -8.06 11.27 -6.76
C ASP A 241 -7.56 9.83 -6.82
N THR A 242 -8.04 9.07 -7.82
CA THR A 242 -7.64 7.68 -8.05
C THR A 242 -6.45 7.61 -9.00
N SER A 243 -5.42 6.84 -8.65
CA SER A 243 -4.22 6.68 -9.45
C SER A 243 -4.30 5.59 -10.52
N THR A 244 -3.33 5.68 -11.43
CA THR A 244 -3.10 4.71 -12.50
C THR A 244 -2.29 3.48 -12.06
N ASN A 245 -1.67 3.47 -10.86
CA ASN A 245 -0.63 2.50 -10.51
C ASN A 245 -0.89 1.69 -9.24
N ASP A 246 -2.01 1.92 -8.55
CA ASP A 246 -2.25 1.34 -7.24
C ASP A 246 -2.22 -0.17 -7.22
N MET A 247 -1.55 -0.69 -6.23
CA MET A 247 -1.56 -2.12 -5.94
C MET A 247 -1.29 -2.42 -4.47
N VAL A 248 -2.00 -3.40 -3.94
CA VAL A 248 -1.66 -4.09 -2.70
C VAL A 248 -1.35 -5.54 -3.06
N LEU A 249 -0.13 -5.95 -2.77
CA LEU A 249 0.36 -7.30 -3.02
C LEU A 249 0.71 -7.97 -1.71
N VAL A 250 0.23 -9.20 -1.50
CA VAL A 250 0.63 -10.06 -0.39
C VAL A 250 1.31 -11.29 -0.95
N PHE A 251 2.51 -11.57 -0.45
CA PHE A 251 3.33 -12.72 -0.84
C PHE A 251 3.47 -13.68 0.32
N SER A 252 3.37 -14.99 0.06
CA SER A 252 3.72 -16.01 1.04
C SER A 252 4.75 -16.96 0.45
N THR A 253 5.88 -17.09 1.16
CA THR A 253 6.96 -18.02 0.82
C THR A 253 6.67 -19.45 1.31
N LYS A 254 5.68 -19.64 2.17
CA LYS A 254 5.31 -20.94 2.78
C LYS A 254 6.43 -21.63 3.58
N LYS A 255 7.36 -20.84 4.12
CA LYS A 255 8.53 -21.37 4.86
C LYS A 255 8.29 -21.58 6.34
N ALA A 256 7.25 -20.99 6.93
CA ALA A 256 6.86 -21.27 8.31
C ALA A 256 6.36 -22.71 8.45
N LYS A 257 6.63 -23.30 9.63
CA LYS A 257 6.30 -24.72 9.91
C LYS A 257 4.87 -24.93 10.39
N ASN A 258 4.00 -23.92 10.25
CA ASN A 258 2.59 -24.06 10.57
C ASN A 258 1.92 -25.08 9.63
N ARG A 259 0.88 -25.76 10.13
CA ARG A 259 -0.02 -26.53 9.26
C ARG A 259 -0.62 -25.60 8.21
N ILE A 260 -0.81 -26.12 7.00
CA ILE A 260 -1.38 -25.32 5.90
C ILE A 260 -2.72 -24.70 6.32
N ILE A 261 -2.80 -23.38 6.15
CA ILE A 261 -4.05 -22.63 6.34
C ILE A 261 -4.84 -22.69 5.03
N ASN A 262 -5.75 -23.65 4.94
CA ASN A 262 -6.60 -23.91 3.76
C ASN A 262 -8.11 -23.75 4.04
N ASP A 263 -8.51 -23.64 5.32
CA ASP A 263 -9.86 -23.29 5.72
C ASP A 263 -9.89 -21.90 6.37
N ILE A 264 -10.63 -20.96 5.76
CA ILE A 264 -10.75 -19.57 6.20
C ILE A 264 -11.46 -19.43 7.56
N ASN A 265 -12.24 -20.43 7.98
CA ASN A 265 -12.99 -20.42 9.23
C ASN A 265 -12.18 -21.01 10.41
N SER A 266 -11.05 -21.64 10.12
CA SER A 266 -10.18 -22.22 11.15
C SER A 266 -9.65 -21.16 12.11
N LYS A 267 -9.31 -21.55 13.35
CA LYS A 267 -8.69 -20.63 14.32
C LYS A 267 -7.39 -20.05 13.77
N ALA A 268 -6.52 -20.86 13.18
CA ALA A 268 -5.26 -20.41 12.59
C ALA A 268 -5.47 -19.36 11.47
N ALA A 269 -6.51 -19.54 10.64
CA ALA A 269 -6.87 -18.57 9.62
C ALA A 269 -7.33 -17.23 10.23
N LYS A 270 -8.16 -17.28 11.26
CA LYS A 270 -8.66 -16.08 11.96
C LYS A 270 -7.54 -15.31 12.66
N ASP A 271 -6.64 -16.02 13.34
CA ASP A 271 -5.49 -15.43 14.03
C ASP A 271 -4.53 -14.77 13.01
N PHE A 272 -4.22 -15.46 11.90
CA PHE A 272 -3.41 -14.91 10.82
C PHE A 272 -4.08 -13.71 10.15
N GLU A 273 -5.36 -13.80 9.83
CA GLU A 273 -6.09 -12.71 9.18
C GLU A 273 -6.17 -11.46 10.06
N LYS A 274 -6.35 -11.63 11.38
CA LYS A 274 -6.32 -10.51 12.32
C LYS A 274 -4.98 -9.77 12.27
N ALA A 275 -3.86 -10.49 12.31
CA ALA A 275 -2.53 -9.90 12.23
C ALA A 275 -2.27 -9.24 10.86
N LEU A 276 -2.69 -9.87 9.77
CA LEU A 276 -2.62 -9.29 8.43
C LEU A 276 -3.44 -7.99 8.34
N TYR A 277 -4.64 -7.99 8.90
CA TYR A 277 -5.51 -6.80 8.95
C TYR A 277 -4.85 -5.66 9.74
N GLU A 278 -4.26 -5.94 10.90
CA GLU A 278 -3.58 -4.94 11.73
C GLU A 278 -2.41 -4.29 10.98
N VAL A 279 -1.57 -5.09 10.28
CA VAL A 279 -0.49 -4.58 9.42
C VAL A 279 -1.05 -3.70 8.30
N MET A 280 -2.09 -4.15 7.60
CA MET A 280 -2.71 -3.38 6.52
C MET A 280 -3.36 -2.09 7.01
N LEU A 281 -4.01 -2.12 8.16
CA LEU A 281 -4.64 -0.96 8.78
C LEU A 281 -3.60 0.08 9.21
N ASP A 282 -2.52 -0.35 9.84
CA ASP A 282 -1.43 0.53 10.26
C ASP A 282 -0.77 1.20 9.04
N LEU A 283 -0.40 0.43 8.02
CA LEU A 283 0.15 0.98 6.78
C LEU A 283 -0.79 1.98 6.11
N SER A 284 -2.09 1.68 6.05
CA SER A 284 -3.08 2.58 5.47
C SER A 284 -3.21 3.90 6.24
N LYS A 285 -3.14 3.86 7.57
CA LYS A 285 -3.10 5.05 8.43
C LYS A 285 -1.82 5.87 8.21
N GLN A 286 -0.66 5.23 8.09
CA GLN A 286 0.61 5.91 7.81
C GLN A 286 0.56 6.66 6.47
N VAL A 287 -0.11 6.12 5.43
CA VAL A 287 -0.33 6.80 4.15
C VAL A 287 -1.13 8.10 4.35
N VAL A 288 -2.22 8.06 5.12
CA VAL A 288 -3.04 9.25 5.38
C VAL A 288 -2.32 10.27 6.26
N LEU A 289 -1.56 9.80 7.26
CA LEU A 289 -0.76 10.67 8.13
C LEU A 289 0.28 11.48 7.36
N ASP A 290 0.80 10.92 6.27
CA ASP A 290 1.76 11.56 5.37
C ASP A 290 1.09 12.27 4.19
N GLY A 291 -0.21 12.49 4.22
CA GLY A 291 -0.96 13.13 3.15
C GLY A 291 -0.37 14.49 2.77
N GLU A 292 -0.26 14.77 1.46
CA GLU A 292 0.27 16.03 0.93
C GLU A 292 -0.51 17.24 1.51
N GLY A 293 0.21 18.14 2.20
CA GLY A 293 -0.39 19.30 2.84
C GLY A 293 -1.24 19.01 4.08
N ALA A 294 -1.36 17.75 4.51
CA ALA A 294 -2.19 17.37 5.65
C ALA A 294 -1.65 17.96 6.96
N LYS A 295 -2.53 18.62 7.69
CA LYS A 295 -2.27 19.17 9.03
C LYS A 295 -3.04 18.43 10.11
N LYS A 296 -4.06 17.67 9.75
CA LYS A 296 -4.95 16.95 10.67
C LYS A 296 -5.27 15.57 10.12
N PHE A 297 -5.38 14.61 11.02
CA PHE A 297 -5.88 13.27 10.74
C PHE A 297 -7.35 13.19 11.16
N LEU A 298 -8.22 12.78 10.24
CA LEU A 298 -9.65 12.67 10.48
C LEU A 298 -10.08 11.21 10.44
N THR A 299 -10.80 10.76 11.45
CA THR A 299 -11.52 9.49 11.47
C THR A 299 -13.02 9.74 11.39
N ILE A 300 -13.69 9.15 10.40
CA ILE A 300 -15.14 9.27 10.21
C ILE A 300 -15.80 7.94 10.49
N ASN A 301 -16.58 7.89 11.56
CA ASN A 301 -17.38 6.73 11.94
C ASN A 301 -18.85 6.97 11.63
N VAL A 302 -19.42 6.19 10.72
CA VAL A 302 -20.83 6.24 10.37
C VAL A 302 -21.54 5.06 11.01
N THR A 303 -22.57 5.36 11.83
CA THR A 303 -23.37 4.34 12.52
C THR A 303 -24.85 4.55 12.21
N GLY A 304 -25.61 3.46 12.15
CA GLY A 304 -27.06 3.50 11.91
C GLY A 304 -27.43 3.63 10.43
N ALA A 305 -26.49 3.39 9.52
CA ALA A 305 -26.78 3.19 8.10
C ALA A 305 -27.47 1.83 7.87
N SER A 306 -28.13 1.67 6.73
CA SER A 306 -28.83 0.42 6.37
C SER A 306 -27.89 -0.76 6.16
N ASN A 307 -26.65 -0.50 5.74
CA ASN A 307 -25.58 -1.49 5.57
C ASN A 307 -24.21 -0.78 5.49
N ASP A 308 -23.12 -1.55 5.55
CA ASP A 308 -21.73 -1.06 5.55
C ASP A 308 -21.35 -0.32 4.27
N LYS A 309 -21.83 -0.77 3.11
CA LYS A 309 -21.57 -0.11 1.82
C LYS A 309 -22.11 1.33 1.85
N PHE A 310 -23.26 1.50 2.41
CA PHE A 310 -23.94 2.78 2.54
C PHE A 310 -23.26 3.69 3.57
N ALA A 311 -22.84 3.10 4.71
CA ALA A 311 -22.05 3.80 5.70
C ALA A 311 -20.75 4.33 5.08
N LYS A 312 -20.07 3.52 4.27
CA LYS A 312 -18.84 3.88 3.57
C LYS A 312 -19.08 5.01 2.56
N GLU A 313 -20.16 4.97 1.78
CA GLU A 313 -20.52 6.02 0.82
C GLU A 313 -20.68 7.37 1.52
N VAL A 314 -21.38 7.40 2.65
CA VAL A 314 -21.55 8.60 3.47
C VAL A 314 -20.19 9.08 4.02
N ALA A 315 -19.41 8.19 4.59
CA ALA A 315 -18.09 8.53 5.15
C ALA A 315 -17.17 9.14 4.09
N MET A 316 -17.14 8.55 2.89
CA MET A 316 -16.33 9.02 1.77
C MET A 316 -16.83 10.35 1.19
N SER A 317 -18.14 10.57 1.15
CA SER A 317 -18.70 11.86 0.73
C SER A 317 -18.28 13.00 1.68
N ILE A 318 -18.22 12.72 2.98
CA ILE A 318 -17.71 13.67 3.99
C ILE A 318 -16.19 13.87 3.81
N ALA A 319 -15.43 12.77 3.73
CA ALA A 319 -13.97 12.80 3.65
C ALA A 319 -13.47 13.53 2.39
N ASN A 320 -14.15 13.38 1.25
CA ASN A 320 -13.78 13.98 -0.02
C ASN A 320 -14.39 15.37 -0.27
N SER A 321 -15.13 15.93 0.70
CA SER A 321 -15.71 17.26 0.55
C SER A 321 -14.65 18.37 0.78
N PRO A 322 -14.30 19.18 -0.23
CA PRO A 322 -13.38 20.31 -0.06
C PRO A 322 -13.83 21.28 1.02
N LEU A 323 -15.16 21.52 1.13
CA LEU A 323 -15.70 22.42 2.16
C LEU A 323 -15.58 21.87 3.58
N VAL A 324 -15.69 20.55 3.76
CA VAL A 324 -15.43 19.90 5.05
C VAL A 324 -13.93 19.97 5.36
N LYS A 325 -13.07 19.68 4.39
CA LYS A 325 -11.61 19.75 4.57
C LYS A 325 -11.13 21.15 4.94
N THR A 326 -11.65 22.19 4.31
CA THR A 326 -11.28 23.58 4.63
C THR A 326 -11.77 23.99 6.02
N ALA A 327 -12.96 23.58 6.46
CA ALA A 327 -13.44 23.80 7.81
C ALA A 327 -12.54 23.15 8.85
N LEU A 328 -12.19 21.87 8.62
CA LEU A 328 -11.30 21.14 9.52
C LEU A 328 -9.89 21.75 9.57
N ALA A 329 -9.32 22.11 8.42
CA ALA A 329 -8.02 22.75 8.34
C ALA A 329 -7.98 24.07 9.12
N GLY A 330 -9.05 24.88 9.01
CA GLY A 330 -9.23 26.16 9.72
C GLY A 330 -9.70 26.00 11.17
N SER A 331 -9.91 24.77 11.66
CA SER A 331 -10.52 24.51 12.99
C SER A 331 -11.92 25.14 13.17
N ASP A 332 -12.64 25.32 12.04
CA ASP A 332 -14.03 25.81 12.04
C ASP A 332 -15.00 24.66 12.33
N PRO A 333 -15.80 24.70 13.44
CA PRO A 333 -16.74 23.65 13.81
C PRO A 333 -18.00 23.65 12.95
N ASN A 334 -17.88 23.87 11.65
CA ASN A 334 -18.98 24.02 10.69
C ASN A 334 -19.62 22.68 10.34
N TRP A 335 -20.40 22.15 11.27
CA TRP A 335 -21.14 20.90 11.05
C TRP A 335 -22.16 20.97 9.88
N GLY A 336 -22.60 22.15 9.48
CA GLY A 336 -23.45 22.34 8.29
C GLY A 336 -22.81 21.80 7.00
N ARG A 337 -21.47 21.93 6.87
CA ARG A 337 -20.73 21.36 5.72
C ARG A 337 -20.74 19.83 5.74
N ILE A 338 -20.78 19.21 6.91
CA ILE A 338 -20.91 17.76 7.05
C ILE A 338 -22.30 17.33 6.55
N LEU A 339 -23.36 18.03 6.97
CA LEU A 339 -24.74 17.74 6.51
C LEU A 339 -24.88 17.91 4.99
N MET A 340 -24.28 18.96 4.43
CA MET A 340 -24.24 19.18 2.98
C MET A 340 -23.53 18.00 2.27
N ALA A 341 -22.39 17.54 2.80
CA ALA A 341 -21.66 16.42 2.23
C ALA A 341 -22.45 15.10 2.28
N ILE A 342 -23.18 14.85 3.37
CA ILE A 342 -24.12 13.73 3.47
C ILE A 342 -25.24 13.86 2.43
N GLY A 343 -25.79 15.05 2.25
CA GLY A 343 -26.89 15.32 1.31
C GLY A 343 -26.54 15.09 -0.17
N LYS A 344 -25.26 14.98 -0.52
CA LYS A 344 -24.82 14.62 -1.88
C LYS A 344 -24.91 13.13 -2.18
N THR A 345 -25.06 12.29 -1.18
CA THR A 345 -25.22 10.85 -1.37
C THR A 345 -26.60 10.53 -1.92
N ASN A 346 -26.83 9.29 -2.34
CA ASN A 346 -28.06 8.93 -3.06
C ASN A 346 -29.34 9.14 -2.23
N GLU A 347 -30.53 9.10 -2.85
CA GLU A 347 -31.81 9.43 -2.21
C GLU A 347 -32.22 8.51 -1.05
N ARG A 348 -31.74 7.26 -1.02
CA ARG A 348 -32.00 6.34 0.10
C ARG A 348 -31.37 6.85 1.40
N VAL A 349 -30.21 7.51 1.32
CA VAL A 349 -29.57 8.17 2.47
C VAL A 349 -30.45 9.33 2.95
N LYS A 350 -30.97 10.15 2.06
CA LYS A 350 -31.87 11.26 2.41
C LYS A 350 -33.08 10.79 3.23
N GLN A 351 -33.70 9.67 2.85
CA GLN A 351 -34.83 9.11 3.59
C GLN A 351 -34.45 8.57 4.97
N THR A 352 -33.31 7.88 5.07
CA THR A 352 -32.78 7.36 6.35
C THR A 352 -32.41 8.50 7.29
N LEU A 353 -31.79 9.55 6.78
CA LEU A 353 -31.44 10.75 7.57
C LEU A 353 -32.68 11.48 8.09
N LYS A 354 -33.75 11.64 7.31
CA LYS A 354 -35.00 12.24 7.78
C LYS A 354 -35.56 11.51 9.00
N ARG A 355 -35.54 10.18 9.02
CA ARG A 355 -36.03 9.37 10.15
C ARG A 355 -35.17 9.47 11.40
N ASN A 356 -33.86 9.66 11.27
CA ASN A 356 -32.90 9.67 12.37
C ASN A 356 -32.23 11.04 12.63
N HIS A 357 -32.72 12.11 12.05
CA HIS A 357 -32.11 13.45 12.03
C HIS A 357 -31.64 13.94 13.43
N LYS A 358 -32.50 13.88 14.44
CA LYS A 358 -32.16 14.33 15.82
C LYS A 358 -31.03 13.51 16.45
N LYS A 359 -30.95 12.21 16.13
CA LYS A 359 -29.94 11.29 16.71
C LYS A 359 -28.58 11.49 16.04
N ILE A 360 -28.54 11.76 14.74
CA ILE A 360 -27.32 12.06 13.97
C ILE A 360 -26.76 13.42 14.37
N LEU A 361 -27.59 14.46 14.48
CA LEU A 361 -27.18 15.78 14.93
C LEU A 361 -26.54 15.78 16.33
N ARG A 362 -27.08 15.00 17.27
CA ARG A 362 -26.50 14.84 18.61
C ARG A 362 -25.12 14.17 18.55
N LYS A 363 -24.91 13.17 17.66
CA LYS A 363 -23.62 12.47 17.49
C LYS A 363 -22.60 13.35 16.79
N ILE A 364 -22.98 14.09 15.75
CA ILE A 364 -22.09 15.04 15.05
C ILE A 364 -21.64 16.16 16.02
N LYS A 365 -22.53 16.73 16.81
CA LYS A 365 -22.16 17.72 17.85
C LYS A 365 -21.14 17.16 18.84
N LYS A 366 -21.26 15.87 19.22
CA LYS A 366 -20.33 15.21 20.15
C LYS A 366 -18.95 14.93 19.55
N LEU A 367 -18.89 14.69 18.23
CA LEU A 367 -17.63 14.47 17.48
C LEU A 367 -16.86 15.77 17.24
N LEU A 368 -17.55 16.90 17.11
CA LEU A 368 -16.95 18.22 16.91
C LEU A 368 -16.44 18.87 18.22
N ASN A 369 -16.80 18.32 19.38
CA ASN A 369 -16.25 18.70 20.69
C ASN A 369 -14.90 18.03 21.00
N VAL A 370 -14.17 17.55 20.01
CA VAL A 370 -12.81 17.04 20.19
C VAL A 370 -11.91 18.21 20.53
N ARG A 371 -11.49 18.24 21.79
CA ARG A 371 -10.45 19.14 22.29
C ARG A 371 -9.20 18.99 21.43
N GLY A 372 -8.69 20.12 20.95
CA GLY A 372 -7.44 20.25 20.24
C GLY A 372 -6.22 19.85 21.07
#